data_78acfaaa801811150847356f48cb2500
#
_entry.id   78acfaaa801811150847356f48cb2500
#
_cell.length_a   1.000
_cell.length_b   1.000
_cell.length_c   1.000
_cell.angle_alpha   90.00
_cell.angle_beta   90.00
_cell.angle_gamma   90.00
#
_symmetry.space_group_name_H-M   'P 1'
#
loop_
_entity.id
_entity.type
_entity.pdbx_description
1 polymer ?
#
loop_
_entity_poly.entity_id
_entity_poly.type
_entity_poly.pdbx_seq_one_letter_code
_entity_poly.pdbx_strand_id
1 'polypeptide(L)'
;MWQGKSVSVILPTYNEKESIRASLESFETLGIVDELIVVNNNAAPGTSDEVARTSAREVEETRQGYGFAIRRGLDEARGDYLIIAEPDGTFLARDALKLLAYADDFDVVYGSRTARIDGRAHV
;
A
#
# COMPACT_ATOMS: atom_id res chain seq x y z
N MET A 1 13.26 5.97 0.32
CA MET A 1 13.69 6.87 -0.76
C MET A 1 14.10 6.07 -1.98
N TRP A 2 13.71 6.52 -3.13
CA TRP A 2 14.03 5.90 -4.40
C TRP A 2 14.68 6.95 -5.31
N GLN A 3 15.93 6.73 -5.67
CA GLN A 3 16.68 7.64 -6.56
C GLN A 3 16.56 9.12 -6.15
N GLY A 4 16.72 9.38 -4.88
CA GLY A 4 16.68 10.73 -4.32
C GLY A 4 15.30 11.31 -4.07
N LYS A 5 14.23 10.55 -4.32
CA LYS A 5 12.84 11.00 -4.12
C LYS A 5 12.15 10.18 -3.04
N SER A 6 11.30 10.83 -2.28
CA SER A 6 10.58 10.17 -1.18
C SER A 6 9.43 9.31 -1.70
N VAL A 7 9.17 8.22 -0.99
CA VAL A 7 8.15 7.23 -1.37
C VAL A 7 7.15 7.09 -0.25
N SER A 8 5.87 7.30 -0.56
CA SER A 8 4.75 7.04 0.33
C SER A 8 3.97 5.83 -0.17
N VAL A 9 3.60 4.94 0.75
CA VAL A 9 2.74 3.80 0.43
C VAL A 9 1.42 3.98 1.18
N ILE A 10 0.33 3.88 0.45
CA ILE A 10 -1.03 4.04 0.95
C ILE A 10 -1.72 2.68 0.92
N LEU A 11 -2.23 2.26 2.07
CA LEU A 11 -2.90 0.97 2.21
C LEU A 11 -4.33 1.18 2.71
N PRO A 12 -5.30 1.26 1.79
CA PRO A 12 -6.71 1.31 2.19
C PRO A 12 -7.08 0.00 2.89
N THR A 13 -7.71 0.09 4.06
CA THR A 13 -7.91 -1.07 4.92
C THR A 13 -9.35 -1.13 5.40
N TYR A 14 -9.99 -2.29 5.20
CA TYR A 14 -11.34 -2.56 5.67
C TYR A 14 -11.42 -3.94 6.33
N ASN A 15 -11.20 -4.99 5.57
CA ASN A 15 -11.36 -6.37 6.06
C ASN A 15 -10.05 -7.15 5.98
N GLU A 16 -8.94 -6.51 6.32
CA GLU A 16 -7.61 -7.09 6.19
C GLU A 16 -6.86 -7.16 7.52
N LYS A 17 -7.60 -7.29 8.63
CA LYS A 17 -7.01 -7.37 9.97
C LYS A 17 -5.94 -8.46 10.07
N GLU A 18 -6.19 -9.60 9.45
CA GLU A 18 -5.29 -10.76 9.56
C GLU A 18 -3.98 -10.58 8.77
N SER A 19 -3.97 -9.72 7.77
CA SER A 19 -2.83 -9.54 6.88
C SER A 19 -2.16 -8.18 6.95
N ILE A 20 -2.81 -7.19 7.56
CA ILE A 20 -2.32 -5.80 7.55
C ILE A 20 -0.92 -5.66 8.15
N ARG A 21 -0.67 -6.29 9.29
CA ARG A 21 0.62 -6.16 9.96
C ARG A 21 1.75 -6.75 9.11
N ALA A 22 1.56 -7.94 8.56
CA ALA A 22 2.58 -8.58 7.72
C ALA A 22 2.83 -7.76 6.46
N SER A 23 1.78 -7.18 5.87
CA SER A 23 1.92 -6.30 4.70
C SER A 23 2.76 -5.08 5.04
N LEU A 24 2.47 -4.43 6.17
CA LEU A 24 3.24 -3.26 6.60
C LEU A 24 4.70 -3.61 6.89
N GLU A 25 4.93 -4.71 7.58
CA GLU A 25 6.29 -5.14 7.89
C GLU A 25 7.09 -5.46 6.63
N SER A 26 6.44 -5.98 5.58
CA SER A 26 7.11 -6.24 4.32
C SER A 26 7.60 -4.96 3.64
N PHE A 27 6.81 -3.89 3.72
CA PHE A 27 7.24 -2.60 3.20
C PHE A 27 8.37 -1.99 4.04
N GLU A 28 8.30 -2.15 5.36
CA GLU A 28 9.38 -1.68 6.24
C GLU A 28 10.70 -2.38 5.89
N THR A 29 10.65 -3.69 5.67
CA THR A 29 11.83 -4.49 5.34
C THR A 29 12.43 -4.10 4.00
N LEU A 30 11.60 -3.65 3.06
CA LEU A 30 12.06 -3.24 1.73
C LEU A 30 13.05 -2.08 1.77
N GLY A 31 12.93 -1.19 2.77
CA GLY A 31 13.93 -0.16 3.05
C GLY A 31 13.88 1.08 2.18
N ILE A 32 12.93 1.20 1.26
CA ILE A 32 12.81 2.37 0.38
C ILE A 32 11.60 3.24 0.69
N VAL A 33 10.72 2.79 1.57
CA VAL A 33 9.49 3.51 1.89
C VAL A 33 9.76 4.52 3.00
N ASP A 34 9.45 5.78 2.74
CA ASP A 34 9.64 6.85 3.72
C ASP A 34 8.40 7.06 4.57
N GLU A 35 7.22 6.73 4.04
CA GLU A 35 5.96 6.94 4.74
C GLU A 35 4.99 5.81 4.42
N LEU A 36 4.49 5.15 5.47
CA LEU A 36 3.42 4.16 5.36
C LEU A 36 2.15 4.77 5.94
N ILE A 37 1.09 4.80 5.13
CA ILE A 37 -0.20 5.34 5.54
C ILE A 37 -1.25 4.26 5.43
N VAL A 38 -1.86 3.90 6.55
CA VAL A 38 -3.02 3.03 6.59
C VAL A 38 -4.26 3.91 6.63
N VAL A 39 -5.16 3.73 5.68
CA VAL A 39 -6.44 4.42 5.71
C VAL A 39 -7.46 3.45 6.25
N ASN A 40 -7.88 3.67 7.48
CA ASN A 40 -8.88 2.86 8.15
C ASN A 40 -10.26 3.29 7.63
N ASN A 41 -10.86 2.46 6.80
CA ASN A 41 -12.16 2.73 6.21
C ASN A 41 -13.21 1.85 6.87
N ASN A 42 -13.48 2.12 8.14
CA ASN A 42 -14.37 1.36 9.01
C ASN A 42 -13.88 -0.10 9.14
N ALA A 43 -12.60 -0.26 9.39
CA ALA A 43 -11.95 -1.56 9.45
C ALA A 43 -12.42 -2.38 10.67
N ALA A 44 -12.25 -3.69 10.57
CA ALA A 44 -12.64 -4.63 11.62
C ALA A 44 -11.97 -4.29 12.96
N PRO A 45 -12.65 -4.56 14.09
CA PRO A 45 -12.06 -4.35 15.41
C PRO A 45 -10.73 -5.09 15.55
N GLY A 46 -9.75 -4.43 16.15
CA GLY A 46 -8.39 -4.98 16.31
C GLY A 46 -7.43 -4.61 15.19
N THR A 47 -7.91 -4.05 14.09
CA THR A 47 -7.05 -3.61 13.00
C THR A 47 -6.08 -2.53 13.47
N SER A 48 -6.56 -1.54 14.20
CA SER A 48 -5.71 -0.45 14.71
C SER A 48 -4.62 -0.96 15.64
N ASP A 49 -4.89 -1.99 16.43
CA ASP A 49 -3.88 -2.58 17.31
C ASP A 49 -2.75 -3.20 16.50
N GLU A 50 -3.08 -3.84 15.38
CA GLU A 50 -2.08 -4.42 14.50
C GLU A 50 -1.25 -3.35 13.81
N VAL A 51 -1.88 -2.28 13.36
CA VAL A 51 -1.18 -1.15 12.73
C VAL A 51 -0.24 -0.48 13.74
N ALA A 52 -0.68 -0.33 14.99
CA ALA A 52 0.11 0.33 16.02
C ALA A 52 1.43 -0.38 16.35
N ARG A 53 1.57 -1.64 15.93
CA ARG A 53 2.80 -2.41 16.12
C ARG A 53 3.83 -2.18 15.02
N THR A 54 3.52 -1.30 14.09
CA THR A 54 4.38 -0.99 12.94
C THR A 54 4.72 0.49 12.94
N SER A 55 5.54 0.92 11.98
CA SER A 55 5.87 2.34 11.81
C SER A 55 4.78 3.12 11.06
N ALA A 56 3.71 2.46 10.63
CA ALA A 56 2.68 3.11 9.83
C ALA A 56 1.89 4.13 10.62
N ARG A 57 1.49 5.19 9.93
CA ARG A 57 0.54 6.18 10.43
C ARG A 57 -0.85 5.78 9.99
N GLU A 58 -1.81 5.80 10.90
CA GLU A 58 -3.20 5.48 10.57
C GLU A 58 -4.02 6.76 10.48
N VAL A 59 -4.82 6.86 9.43
CA VAL A 59 -5.83 7.90 9.28
C VAL A 59 -7.18 7.25 9.05
N GLU A 60 -8.25 7.93 9.48
CA GLU A 60 -9.60 7.38 9.36
C GLU A 60 -10.36 8.04 8.22
N GLU A 61 -11.07 7.22 7.45
CA GLU A 61 -12.02 7.69 6.46
C GLU A 61 -13.37 7.03 6.75
N THR A 62 -14.31 7.79 7.25
CA THR A 62 -15.62 7.27 7.69
C THR A 62 -16.58 7.01 6.54
N ARG A 63 -16.36 7.65 5.39
CA ARG A 63 -17.18 7.40 4.21
C ARG A 63 -16.77 6.05 3.62
N GLN A 64 -17.70 5.10 3.66
CA GLN A 64 -17.40 3.75 3.21
C GLN A 64 -17.18 3.70 1.72
N GLY A 65 -16.08 3.09 1.29
CA GLY A 65 -15.78 2.85 -0.10
C GLY A 65 -14.30 3.00 -0.42
N TYR A 66 -13.83 2.14 -1.30
CA TYR A 66 -12.43 2.09 -1.70
C TYR A 66 -11.94 3.42 -2.28
N GLY A 67 -12.78 4.06 -3.11
CA GLY A 67 -12.45 5.36 -3.70
C GLY A 67 -12.26 6.46 -2.65
N PHE A 68 -13.10 6.48 -1.63
CA PHE A 68 -12.96 7.44 -0.53
C PHE A 68 -11.67 7.20 0.24
N ALA A 69 -11.35 5.94 0.49
CA ALA A 69 -10.13 5.57 1.21
C ALA A 69 -8.88 5.99 0.42
N ILE A 70 -8.86 5.74 -0.87
CA ILE A 70 -7.74 6.15 -1.73
C ILE A 70 -7.58 7.66 -1.72
N ARG A 71 -8.67 8.41 -1.89
CA ARG A 71 -8.62 9.87 -1.89
C ARG A 71 -8.08 10.41 -0.58
N ARG A 72 -8.50 9.84 0.53
CA ARG A 72 -7.98 10.25 1.83
C ARG A 72 -6.48 9.99 1.92
N GLY A 73 -6.03 8.82 1.49
CA GLY A 73 -4.61 8.49 1.48
C GLY A 73 -3.79 9.41 0.61
N LEU A 74 -4.29 9.74 -0.58
CA LEU A 74 -3.61 10.68 -1.47
C LEU A 74 -3.51 12.08 -0.86
N ASP A 75 -4.55 12.52 -0.18
CA ASP A 75 -4.54 13.83 0.49
C ASP A 75 -3.54 13.87 1.64
N GLU A 76 -3.34 12.75 2.32
CA GLU A 76 -2.45 12.66 3.47
C GLU A 76 -0.99 12.42 3.10
N ALA A 77 -0.73 11.84 1.94
CA ALA A 77 0.62 11.44 1.53
C ALA A 77 1.48 12.66 1.19
N ARG A 78 2.74 12.59 1.59
CA ARG A 78 3.71 13.69 1.41
C ARG A 78 4.86 13.35 0.48
N GLY A 79 4.96 12.09 0.05
CA GLY A 79 6.08 11.64 -0.78
C GLY A 79 5.99 12.15 -2.20
N ASP A 80 7.13 12.10 -2.87
CA ASP A 80 7.23 12.42 -4.29
C ASP A 80 6.59 11.33 -5.14
N TYR A 81 6.75 10.08 -4.73
CA TYR A 81 6.09 8.93 -5.34
C TYR A 81 5.03 8.39 -4.39
N LEU A 82 3.86 8.13 -4.93
CA LEU A 82 2.72 7.59 -4.16
C LEU A 82 2.39 6.21 -4.71
N ILE A 83 2.46 5.21 -3.85
CA ILE A 83 2.14 3.83 -4.20
C ILE A 83 0.88 3.42 -3.44
N ILE A 84 -0.11 2.90 -4.16
CA ILE A 84 -1.32 2.37 -3.55
C ILE A 84 -1.22 0.86 -3.58
N ALA A 85 -1.32 0.23 -2.42
CA ALA A 85 -1.22 -1.21 -2.28
C ALA A 85 -2.37 -1.74 -1.44
N GLU A 86 -2.82 -2.96 -1.75
CA GLU A 86 -3.85 -3.63 -0.96
C GLU A 86 -3.20 -4.50 0.12
N PRO A 87 -3.61 -4.37 1.38
CA PRO A 87 -2.99 -5.11 2.49
C PRO A 87 -3.62 -6.48 2.69
N ASP A 88 -3.97 -7.18 1.64
CA ASP A 88 -4.66 -8.46 1.68
C ASP A 88 -3.72 -9.66 1.60
N GLY A 89 -2.41 -9.43 1.61
CA GLY A 89 -1.40 -10.47 1.54
C GLY A 89 -1.05 -10.91 0.13
N THR A 90 -1.72 -10.38 -0.89
CA THR A 90 -1.45 -10.77 -2.29
C THR A 90 -0.44 -9.88 -2.99
N PHE A 91 -0.21 -8.66 -2.46
CA PHE A 91 0.77 -7.74 -3.00
C PHE A 91 2.13 -8.01 -2.34
N LEU A 92 3.15 -8.22 -3.15
CA LEU A 92 4.51 -8.38 -2.65
C LEU A 92 5.20 -7.02 -2.64
N ALA A 93 5.72 -6.62 -1.49
CA ALA A 93 6.37 -5.31 -1.34
C ALA A 93 7.49 -5.10 -2.36
N ARG A 94 8.26 -6.15 -2.67
CA ARG A 94 9.32 -6.07 -3.66
C ARG A 94 8.84 -5.69 -5.06
N ASP A 95 7.55 -5.90 -5.37
CA ASP A 95 6.99 -5.53 -6.66
C ASP A 95 6.89 -4.01 -6.81
N ALA A 96 6.94 -3.27 -5.70
CA ALA A 96 7.03 -1.82 -5.74
C ALA A 96 8.27 -1.35 -6.50
N LEU A 97 9.36 -2.10 -6.40
CA LEU A 97 10.60 -1.77 -7.13
C LEU A 97 10.39 -1.84 -8.63
N LYS A 98 9.57 -2.78 -9.09
CA LYS A 98 9.24 -2.91 -10.51
C LYS A 98 8.43 -1.72 -11.01
N LEU A 99 7.49 -1.25 -10.19
CA LEU A 99 6.69 -0.07 -10.54
C LEU A 99 7.58 1.18 -10.58
N LEU A 100 8.43 1.35 -9.58
CA LEU A 100 9.32 2.50 -9.48
C LEU A 100 10.33 2.55 -10.63
N ALA A 101 10.70 1.40 -11.18
CA ALA A 101 11.62 1.37 -12.31
C ALA A 101 11.09 2.11 -13.55
N TYR A 102 9.77 2.28 -13.66
CA TYR A 102 9.14 2.99 -14.76
C TYR A 102 8.73 4.43 -14.40
N ALA A 103 8.97 4.83 -13.15
CA ALA A 103 8.45 6.10 -12.64
C ALA A 103 9.08 7.33 -13.29
N ASP A 104 10.29 7.20 -13.84
CA ASP A 104 10.96 8.32 -14.53
C ASP A 104 10.30 8.64 -15.86
N ASP A 105 9.69 7.65 -16.50
CA ASP A 105 9.16 7.78 -17.85
C ASP A 105 7.64 7.99 -17.88
N PHE A 106 6.94 7.68 -16.80
CA PHE A 106 5.49 7.70 -16.77
C PHE A 106 4.98 8.39 -15.50
N ASP A 107 3.92 9.17 -15.63
CA ASP A 107 3.27 9.82 -14.48
C ASP A 107 2.47 8.83 -13.64
N VAL A 108 1.90 7.80 -14.28
CA VAL A 108 1.12 6.76 -13.61
C VAL A 108 1.57 5.41 -14.12
N VAL A 109 1.84 4.50 -13.18
CA VAL A 109 2.26 3.13 -13.49
C VAL A 109 1.33 2.16 -12.77
N TYR A 110 0.70 1.25 -13.51
CA TYR A 110 -0.15 0.22 -12.95
C TYR A 110 0.56 -1.13 -12.99
N GLY A 111 0.57 -1.81 -11.85
CA GLY A 111 0.99 -3.20 -11.79
C GLY A 111 -0.19 -4.10 -12.09
N SER A 112 -0.08 -4.93 -13.11
CA SER A 112 -1.09 -5.91 -13.42
C SER A 112 -0.80 -7.18 -12.61
N ARG A 113 -1.81 -7.64 -11.87
CA ARG A 113 -1.67 -8.86 -11.08
C ARG A 113 -1.89 -10.06 -12.00
N THR A 114 -0.81 -10.57 -12.56
CA THR A 114 -0.86 -11.77 -13.38
C THR A 114 -0.07 -12.87 -12.72
N ALA A 115 -0.69 -14.04 -12.58
CA ALA A 115 -0.01 -15.24 -12.11
C ALA A 115 -0.23 -16.33 -13.14
N ARG A 116 0.79 -17.17 -13.35
CA ARG A 116 0.66 -18.32 -14.23
C ARG A 116 0.43 -19.56 -13.39
N ILE A 117 -0.68 -20.21 -13.67
CA ILE A 117 -1.00 -21.51 -13.10
C ILE A 117 -1.29 -22.42 -14.28
N ASP A 118 -0.59 -23.57 -14.36
CA ASP A 118 -0.75 -24.54 -15.47
C ASP A 118 -0.59 -23.88 -16.84
N GLY A 119 0.36 -22.96 -16.97
CA GLY A 119 0.63 -22.26 -18.20
C GLY A 119 -0.38 -21.18 -18.58
N ARG A 120 -1.41 -20.95 -17.77
CA ARG A 120 -2.40 -19.90 -17.98
C ARG A 120 -2.10 -18.69 -17.12
N ALA A 121 -2.40 -17.51 -17.63
CA ALA A 121 -2.25 -16.27 -16.88
C ALA A 121 -3.54 -15.94 -16.15
N HIS A 122 -3.41 -15.55 -14.89
CA HIS A 122 -4.50 -15.01 -14.07
C HIS A 122 -4.24 -13.55 -13.78
N VAL A 123 -5.29 -12.77 -13.84
CA VAL A 123 -5.20 -11.34 -13.55
C VAL A 123 -6.00 -11.02 -12.31
#